data_e0789ac4001a00f02cd445ac0965465e
#
_entry.id   e0789ac4001a00f02cd445ac0965465e
#
_cell.length_a   1.000
_cell.length_b   1.000
_cell.length_c   1.000
_cell.angle_alpha   90.00
_cell.angle_beta   90.00
_cell.angle_gamma   90.00
#
_symmetry.space_group_name_H-M   'P 1'
#
loop_
_entity.id
_entity.type
_entity.pdbx_description
1 polymer ?
#
loop_
_entity_poly.entity_id
_entity_poly.type
_entity_poly.pdbx_seq_one_letter_code
_entity_poly.pdbx_strand_id
1 'polypeptide(L)'
;VTTPAGGGPLAPTTIVFGTDGWRAKVADDYTFLNVRRCAEGVARYVADRGEQAKGVVVAYDRRFASEHFAAAAAEVLLAYDIPVAIAVHAVPTQMASYEVVQREAAAGVVITASHNPWTDNGFKVKSPTGAAAGPEMLTTLEAVIHENGGREIPARPMDDAEAAGLVERFDPYPGYERFVRRSLDLDALRAAGARILVDPLWGSGAGWIGRLLAGGRIEVVEIHTERNPYFGGVNPEPIRPHVDEALGIIAGGGFDLGLLLDGDADRAGAVDERGTFVHQLQVYGLLMYYLAEHRGLRDPVVKSVNETSMAERLGARYGIAVHETPVGFKYVGPKMIETGAMYGGEESGGYGFGMHLPERDGIYADLLLLDLFLRERAAGRWPVSRAIAHLHEIAGPSFYRRIDVHVDRTVYPAVKDRLLVELVEKAPPELAGQPVTKTIALATGDGFKFYVGDGSWLMVRFSGTEPLVRVYTEGTSPDVADACVAAGEALVRG
;
A
#
# COMPACT_ATOMS: atom_id res chain seq x y z
N VAL A 1 -10.91 -35.44 -4.81
CA VAL A 1 -9.86 -35.65 -5.83
C VAL A 1 -8.74 -36.41 -5.12
N THR A 2 -8.61 -37.71 -5.42
CA THR A 2 -7.56 -38.56 -4.89
C THR A 2 -6.19 -38.06 -5.34
N THR A 3 -5.30 -37.74 -4.41
CA THR A 3 -3.91 -37.41 -4.67
C THR A 3 -3.22 -38.61 -5.35
N PRO A 4 -2.47 -38.43 -6.46
CA PRO A 4 -1.68 -39.54 -7.01
C PRO A 4 -0.56 -39.89 -6.03
N ALA A 5 -0.52 -41.09 -5.54
CA ALA A 5 0.62 -41.63 -4.83
C ALA A 5 1.78 -41.81 -5.82
N GLY A 6 2.91 -41.13 -5.59
CA GLY A 6 4.12 -41.30 -6.39
C GLY A 6 4.79 -40.00 -6.80
N GLY A 7 4.95 -39.05 -5.87
CA GLY A 7 5.70 -37.82 -6.13
C GLY A 7 7.20 -38.04 -5.86
N GLY A 8 8.04 -37.82 -6.88
CA GLY A 8 9.45 -37.55 -6.67
C GLY A 8 9.63 -36.28 -5.79
N PRO A 9 10.86 -35.97 -5.33
CA PRO A 9 11.09 -34.81 -4.51
C PRO A 9 10.58 -33.56 -5.21
N LEU A 10 9.82 -32.72 -4.46
CA LEU A 10 9.30 -31.45 -4.96
C LEU A 10 10.47 -30.55 -5.40
N ALA A 11 10.30 -29.82 -6.51
CA ALA A 11 11.35 -28.94 -6.99
C ALA A 11 11.73 -27.89 -5.91
N PRO A 12 13.00 -27.48 -5.85
CA PRO A 12 13.41 -26.37 -4.99
C PRO A 12 12.55 -25.13 -5.27
N THR A 13 12.27 -24.33 -4.24
CA THR A 13 11.50 -23.11 -4.40
C THR A 13 12.41 -21.89 -4.39
N THR A 14 12.06 -20.88 -5.16
CA THR A 14 12.69 -19.54 -5.19
C THR A 14 11.85 -18.48 -4.47
N ILE A 15 10.95 -18.89 -3.56
CA ILE A 15 10.09 -17.98 -2.80
C ILE A 15 10.97 -17.08 -1.94
N VAL A 16 10.89 -15.76 -2.19
CA VAL A 16 11.51 -14.70 -1.41
C VAL A 16 10.48 -13.61 -1.16
N PHE A 17 10.33 -13.23 0.10
CA PHE A 17 9.40 -12.16 0.47
C PHE A 17 9.99 -10.79 0.17
N GLY A 18 9.28 -10.00 -0.64
CA GLY A 18 9.66 -8.64 -1.00
C GLY A 18 9.35 -7.61 0.09
N THR A 19 9.03 -6.38 -0.35
CA THR A 19 8.67 -5.28 0.57
C THR A 19 7.33 -5.49 1.27
N ASP A 20 6.41 -6.23 0.64
CA ASP A 20 5.04 -6.45 1.17
C ASP A 20 4.52 -7.80 0.66
N GLY A 21 5.09 -8.89 1.15
CA GLY A 21 4.73 -10.24 0.77
C GLY A 21 5.52 -10.83 -0.41
N TRP A 22 5.20 -12.08 -0.74
CA TRP A 22 5.66 -12.74 -1.95
C TRP A 22 4.59 -12.63 -3.04
N ARG A 23 4.99 -12.32 -4.28
CA ARG A 23 4.11 -12.20 -5.45
C ARG A 23 4.70 -12.94 -6.62
N ALA A 24 3.84 -13.62 -7.39
CA ALA A 24 4.25 -14.33 -8.60
C ALA A 24 3.07 -14.52 -9.56
N LYS A 25 3.38 -14.93 -10.79
CA LYS A 25 2.35 -15.24 -11.81
C LYS A 25 1.57 -16.49 -11.45
N VAL A 26 0.25 -16.40 -11.54
CA VAL A 26 -0.67 -17.53 -11.33
C VAL A 26 -0.39 -18.62 -12.35
N ALA A 27 -0.36 -19.87 -11.89
CA ALA A 27 -0.05 -21.08 -12.66
C ALA A 27 1.41 -21.22 -13.15
N ASP A 28 2.27 -20.24 -12.90
CA ASP A 28 3.72 -20.34 -13.06
C ASP A 28 4.34 -20.64 -11.69
N ASP A 29 4.78 -19.61 -10.97
CA ASP A 29 5.30 -19.76 -9.61
C ASP A 29 4.20 -19.67 -8.53
N TYR A 30 3.14 -18.89 -8.75
CA TYR A 30 2.02 -18.81 -7.82
C TYR A 30 1.07 -19.99 -8.00
N THR A 31 1.38 -21.07 -7.30
CA THR A 31 0.66 -22.34 -7.33
C THR A 31 0.12 -22.71 -5.96
N PHE A 32 -0.87 -23.61 -5.89
CA PHE A 32 -1.36 -24.15 -4.62
C PHE A 32 -0.24 -24.76 -3.77
N LEU A 33 0.74 -25.43 -4.42
CA LEU A 33 1.89 -25.97 -3.71
C LEU A 33 2.72 -24.89 -3.03
N ASN A 34 3.04 -23.81 -3.74
CA ASN A 34 3.85 -22.72 -3.20
C ASN A 34 3.09 -21.91 -2.14
N VAL A 35 1.77 -21.73 -2.28
CA VAL A 35 0.92 -21.16 -1.23
C VAL A 35 0.93 -22.03 0.03
N ARG A 36 0.83 -23.36 -0.11
CA ARG A 36 0.94 -24.28 1.04
C ARG A 36 2.33 -24.22 1.69
N ARG A 37 3.42 -24.05 0.92
CA ARG A 37 4.77 -23.83 1.47
C ARG A 37 4.84 -22.55 2.32
N CYS A 38 4.28 -21.45 1.81
CA CYS A 38 4.21 -20.21 2.57
C CYS A 38 3.38 -20.37 3.86
N ALA A 39 2.24 -21.07 3.78
CA ALA A 39 1.39 -21.33 4.92
C ALA A 39 2.07 -22.26 5.97
N GLU A 40 2.86 -23.25 5.52
CA GLU A 40 3.69 -24.08 6.41
C GLU A 40 4.74 -23.23 7.13
N GLY A 41 5.35 -22.26 6.43
CA GLY A 41 6.25 -21.30 7.06
C GLY A 41 5.57 -20.58 8.23
N VAL A 42 4.37 -20.04 8.00
CA VAL A 42 3.59 -19.37 9.07
C VAL A 42 3.19 -20.35 10.17
N ALA A 43 2.71 -21.55 9.81
CA ALA A 43 2.29 -22.56 10.79
C ALA A 43 3.43 -22.94 11.73
N ARG A 44 4.61 -23.24 11.20
CA ARG A 44 5.79 -23.57 12.01
C ARG A 44 6.28 -22.39 12.83
N TYR A 45 6.31 -21.18 12.26
CA TYR A 45 6.66 -19.99 13.02
C TYR A 45 5.77 -19.82 14.27
N VAL A 46 4.47 -20.02 14.12
CA VAL A 46 3.50 -19.93 15.24
C VAL A 46 3.69 -21.10 16.22
N ALA A 47 3.86 -22.32 15.71
CA ALA A 47 4.02 -23.52 16.53
C ALA A 47 5.33 -23.51 17.35
N ASP A 48 6.45 -23.12 16.74
CA ASP A 48 7.76 -23.05 17.40
C ASP A 48 7.78 -22.02 18.56
N ARG A 49 6.85 -21.04 18.54
CA ARG A 49 6.65 -20.04 19.60
C ARG A 49 5.63 -20.49 20.66
N GLY A 50 4.96 -21.62 20.44
CA GLY A 50 3.89 -22.10 21.33
C GLY A 50 2.63 -21.23 21.31
N GLU A 51 2.37 -20.55 20.18
CA GLU A 51 1.31 -19.55 20.05
C GLU A 51 0.09 -20.07 19.27
N GLN A 52 -0.02 -21.37 18.99
CA GLN A 52 -1.10 -21.96 18.19
C GLN A 52 -2.50 -21.55 18.70
N ALA A 53 -2.69 -21.53 20.01
CA ALA A 53 -3.99 -21.21 20.62
C ALA A 53 -4.49 -19.78 20.30
N LYS A 54 -3.60 -18.87 19.90
CA LYS A 54 -3.98 -17.51 19.47
C LYS A 54 -4.64 -17.50 18.07
N GLY A 55 -4.45 -18.54 17.28
CA GLY A 55 -4.98 -18.65 15.93
C GLY A 55 -4.30 -17.75 14.91
N VAL A 56 -4.74 -17.88 13.67
CA VAL A 56 -4.29 -17.05 12.52
C VAL A 56 -5.51 -16.53 11.77
N VAL A 57 -5.47 -15.24 11.40
CA VAL A 57 -6.48 -14.61 10.53
C VAL A 57 -6.11 -14.86 9.08
N VAL A 58 -7.07 -15.28 8.25
CA VAL A 58 -6.89 -15.48 6.81
C VAL A 58 -7.88 -14.63 6.03
N ALA A 59 -7.38 -13.83 5.10
CA ALA A 59 -8.19 -12.99 4.24
C ALA A 59 -7.70 -13.07 2.77
N TYR A 60 -8.50 -12.54 1.86
CA TYR A 60 -8.18 -12.58 0.43
C TYR A 60 -8.86 -11.44 -0.33
N ASP A 61 -8.28 -11.08 -1.49
CA ASP A 61 -8.81 -10.07 -2.40
C ASP A 61 -9.72 -10.66 -3.50
N ARG A 62 -10.07 -9.82 -4.49
CA ARG A 62 -10.97 -10.20 -5.59
C ARG A 62 -10.27 -10.84 -6.79
N ARG A 63 -8.97 -11.10 -6.71
CA ARG A 63 -8.19 -11.74 -7.79
C ARG A 63 -8.69 -13.15 -8.08
N PHE A 64 -8.29 -13.65 -9.25
CA PHE A 64 -8.62 -15.01 -9.68
C PHE A 64 -8.17 -16.03 -8.63
N ALA A 65 -9.11 -16.87 -8.20
CA ALA A 65 -8.90 -17.97 -7.25
C ALA A 65 -8.34 -17.59 -5.86
N SER A 66 -8.33 -16.30 -5.47
CA SER A 66 -7.83 -15.87 -4.15
C SER A 66 -8.52 -16.59 -3.00
N GLU A 67 -9.84 -16.83 -3.07
CA GLU A 67 -10.61 -17.61 -2.11
C GLU A 67 -10.12 -19.07 -1.98
N HIS A 68 -9.73 -19.68 -3.07
CA HIS A 68 -9.23 -21.08 -3.08
C HIS A 68 -7.80 -21.16 -2.55
N PHE A 69 -6.96 -20.18 -2.87
CA PHE A 69 -5.61 -20.08 -2.29
C PHE A 69 -5.67 -19.80 -0.78
N ALA A 70 -6.62 -18.97 -0.32
CA ALA A 70 -6.85 -18.73 1.11
C ALA A 70 -7.29 -20.00 1.83
N ALA A 71 -8.21 -20.76 1.26
CA ALA A 71 -8.62 -22.06 1.79
C ALA A 71 -7.44 -23.04 1.89
N ALA A 72 -6.61 -23.13 0.83
CA ALA A 72 -5.43 -24.00 0.84
C ALA A 72 -4.39 -23.59 1.90
N ALA A 73 -4.24 -22.29 2.18
CA ALA A 73 -3.40 -21.81 3.27
C ALA A 73 -3.99 -22.17 4.64
N ALA A 74 -5.31 -22.00 4.81
CA ALA A 74 -6.03 -22.35 6.04
C ALA A 74 -5.92 -23.85 6.35
N GLU A 75 -6.09 -24.73 5.36
CA GLU A 75 -5.94 -26.19 5.52
C GLU A 75 -4.58 -26.60 6.11
N VAL A 76 -3.51 -25.90 5.72
CA VAL A 76 -2.17 -26.13 6.26
C VAL A 76 -2.08 -25.68 7.72
N LEU A 77 -2.54 -24.48 8.04
CA LEU A 77 -2.57 -23.97 9.43
C LEU A 77 -3.34 -24.91 10.36
N LEU A 78 -4.50 -25.40 9.91
CA LEU A 78 -5.36 -26.33 10.64
C LEU A 78 -4.69 -27.70 10.88
N ALA A 79 -3.80 -28.15 10.00
CA ALA A 79 -3.01 -29.38 10.18
C ALA A 79 -1.95 -29.25 11.27
N TYR A 80 -1.62 -28.03 11.71
CA TYR A 80 -0.74 -27.73 12.86
C TYR A 80 -1.55 -27.39 14.13
N ASP A 81 -2.84 -27.74 14.16
CA ASP A 81 -3.79 -27.44 15.25
C ASP A 81 -3.86 -25.93 15.58
N ILE A 82 -3.70 -25.09 14.57
CA ILE A 82 -3.85 -23.63 14.68
C ILE A 82 -5.28 -23.25 14.28
N PRO A 83 -6.09 -22.68 15.19
CA PRO A 83 -7.40 -22.16 14.82
C PRO A 83 -7.31 -21.07 13.74
N VAL A 84 -8.24 -21.08 12.81
CA VAL A 84 -8.26 -20.13 11.69
C VAL A 84 -9.52 -19.28 11.73
N ALA A 85 -9.36 -17.95 11.75
CA ALA A 85 -10.43 -17.03 11.41
C ALA A 85 -10.30 -16.64 9.93
N ILE A 86 -11.26 -17.03 9.08
CA ILE A 86 -11.24 -16.77 7.64
C ILE A 86 -12.36 -15.82 7.21
N ALA A 87 -12.06 -14.84 6.38
CA ALA A 87 -13.04 -13.89 5.86
C ALA A 87 -14.11 -14.58 5.00
N VAL A 88 -15.39 -14.21 5.19
CA VAL A 88 -16.53 -14.80 4.47
C VAL A 88 -16.58 -14.39 2.99
N HIS A 89 -15.92 -13.29 2.63
CA HIS A 89 -15.82 -12.76 1.27
C HIS A 89 -14.48 -12.03 1.10
N ALA A 90 -14.18 -11.60 -0.11
CA ALA A 90 -12.99 -10.78 -0.38
C ALA A 90 -13.06 -9.46 0.40
N VAL A 91 -11.97 -9.10 1.07
CA VAL A 91 -11.88 -7.92 1.93
C VAL A 91 -10.59 -7.13 1.68
N PRO A 92 -10.57 -5.82 1.98
CA PRO A 92 -9.35 -5.03 2.01
C PRO A 92 -8.27 -5.60 2.93
N THR A 93 -7.01 -5.41 2.56
CA THR A 93 -5.85 -5.94 3.31
C THR A 93 -5.85 -5.50 4.78
N GLN A 94 -6.16 -4.24 5.05
CA GLN A 94 -6.19 -3.68 6.41
C GLN A 94 -7.27 -4.30 7.30
N MET A 95 -8.28 -4.95 6.73
CA MET A 95 -9.29 -5.65 7.51
C MET A 95 -8.70 -6.90 8.19
N ALA A 96 -7.79 -7.60 7.50
CA ALA A 96 -7.04 -8.69 8.13
C ALA A 96 -6.15 -8.17 9.27
N SER A 97 -5.46 -7.07 9.05
CA SER A 97 -4.65 -6.40 10.08
C SER A 97 -5.48 -6.00 11.30
N TYR A 98 -6.67 -5.44 11.06
CA TYR A 98 -7.61 -5.07 12.11
C TYR A 98 -8.07 -6.30 12.92
N GLU A 99 -8.46 -7.37 12.24
CA GLU A 99 -8.89 -8.62 12.89
C GLU A 99 -7.76 -9.32 13.65
N VAL A 100 -6.51 -9.26 13.15
CA VAL A 100 -5.34 -9.77 13.88
C VAL A 100 -5.23 -9.09 15.25
N VAL A 101 -5.34 -7.77 15.28
CA VAL A 101 -5.24 -7.00 16.53
C VAL A 101 -6.45 -7.23 17.45
N GLN A 102 -7.68 -7.24 16.89
CA GLN A 102 -8.90 -7.43 17.69
C GLN A 102 -8.99 -8.83 18.33
N ARG A 103 -8.40 -9.84 17.69
CA ARG A 103 -8.39 -11.23 18.13
C ARG A 103 -7.15 -11.61 18.94
N GLU A 104 -6.19 -10.70 19.03
CA GLU A 104 -4.84 -10.99 19.57
C GLU A 104 -4.21 -12.21 18.87
N ALA A 105 -4.44 -12.35 17.56
CA ALA A 105 -4.00 -13.49 16.78
C ALA A 105 -2.46 -13.54 16.66
N ALA A 106 -1.90 -14.74 16.51
CA ALA A 106 -0.46 -14.94 16.39
C ALA A 106 0.09 -14.37 15.06
N ALA A 107 -0.71 -14.35 14.02
CA ALA A 107 -0.35 -13.80 12.70
C ALA A 107 -1.62 -13.57 11.84
N GLY A 108 -1.44 -12.92 10.71
CA GLY A 108 -2.42 -12.84 9.63
C GLY A 108 -1.83 -13.25 8.29
N VAL A 109 -2.65 -13.83 7.44
CA VAL A 109 -2.33 -14.16 6.04
C VAL A 109 -3.32 -13.44 5.14
N VAL A 110 -2.85 -12.76 4.11
CA VAL A 110 -3.69 -12.14 3.09
C VAL A 110 -3.26 -12.59 1.71
N ILE A 111 -4.18 -13.20 0.98
CA ILE A 111 -3.97 -13.61 -0.41
C ILE A 111 -4.29 -12.42 -1.32
N THR A 112 -3.26 -11.75 -1.79
CA THR A 112 -3.36 -10.57 -2.66
C THR A 112 -2.02 -10.23 -3.29
N ALA A 113 -2.04 -9.71 -4.52
CA ALA A 113 -0.89 -9.06 -5.13
C ALA A 113 -1.05 -7.52 -5.21
N SER A 114 -1.98 -6.93 -4.43
CA SER A 114 -2.24 -5.48 -4.39
C SER A 114 -2.47 -4.90 -5.80
N HIS A 115 -1.59 -4.02 -6.25
CA HIS A 115 -1.66 -3.32 -7.54
C HIS A 115 -1.01 -4.06 -8.73
N ASN A 116 -0.46 -5.27 -8.54
CA ASN A 116 0.17 -6.01 -9.63
C ASN A 116 -0.84 -6.34 -10.74
N PRO A 117 -0.38 -6.62 -11.97
CA PRO A 117 -1.24 -7.09 -13.06
C PRO A 117 -2.15 -8.26 -12.64
N TRP A 118 -3.24 -8.42 -13.34
CA TRP A 118 -4.23 -9.49 -13.08
C TRP A 118 -3.64 -10.91 -13.17
N THR A 119 -2.53 -11.07 -13.89
CA THR A 119 -1.80 -12.33 -14.02
C THR A 119 -1.18 -12.82 -12.73
N ASP A 120 -1.01 -11.93 -11.75
CA ASP A 120 -0.29 -12.20 -10.52
C ASP A 120 -1.25 -12.44 -9.35
N ASN A 121 -0.77 -13.20 -8.36
CA ASN A 121 -1.33 -13.23 -7.03
C ASN A 121 -0.19 -13.19 -6.00
N GLY A 122 -0.52 -13.12 -4.71
CA GLY A 122 0.50 -12.97 -3.67
C GLY A 122 0.06 -13.48 -2.31
N PHE A 123 1.05 -13.60 -1.43
CA PHE A 123 0.91 -14.06 -0.07
C PHE A 123 1.56 -13.03 0.86
N LYS A 124 0.75 -12.23 1.54
CA LYS A 124 1.19 -11.26 2.56
C LYS A 124 1.07 -11.88 3.94
N VAL A 125 1.99 -11.53 4.83
CA VAL A 125 1.96 -11.94 6.24
C VAL A 125 1.85 -10.71 7.13
N LYS A 126 0.96 -10.77 8.11
CA LYS A 126 0.78 -9.75 9.15
C LYS A 126 1.33 -10.26 10.48
N SER A 127 2.05 -9.38 11.16
CA SER A 127 2.54 -9.61 12.52
C SER A 127 1.40 -9.49 13.54
N PRO A 128 1.59 -9.91 14.80
CA PRO A 128 0.58 -9.77 15.85
C PRO A 128 0.12 -8.32 16.12
N THR A 129 0.91 -7.33 15.68
CA THR A 129 0.54 -5.91 15.80
C THR A 129 -0.36 -5.41 14.66
N GLY A 130 -0.71 -6.28 13.71
CA GLY A 130 -1.43 -5.92 12.48
C GLY A 130 -0.55 -5.31 11.39
N ALA A 131 0.68 -4.94 11.69
CA ALA A 131 1.63 -4.44 10.68
C ALA A 131 2.07 -5.56 9.73
N ALA A 132 2.64 -5.18 8.58
CA ALA A 132 3.32 -6.12 7.71
C ALA A 132 4.44 -6.85 8.50
N ALA A 133 4.65 -8.14 8.19
CA ALA A 133 5.70 -8.94 8.83
C ALA A 133 7.07 -8.29 8.63
N GLY A 134 7.80 -8.10 9.72
CA GLY A 134 9.14 -7.51 9.71
C GLY A 134 10.20 -8.47 9.15
N PRO A 135 11.41 -7.95 8.85
CA PRO A 135 12.49 -8.75 8.25
C PRO A 135 12.86 -10.02 9.04
N GLU A 136 12.88 -9.96 10.36
CA GLU A 136 13.20 -11.11 11.22
C GLU A 136 12.18 -12.25 11.05
N MET A 137 10.89 -11.92 11.09
CA MET A 137 9.80 -12.87 10.85
C MET A 137 9.93 -13.49 9.45
N LEU A 138 10.07 -12.64 8.42
CA LEU A 138 10.17 -13.11 7.03
C LEU A 138 11.37 -14.01 6.80
N THR A 139 12.55 -13.71 7.35
CA THR A 139 13.73 -14.56 7.28
C THR A 139 13.48 -15.94 7.88
N THR A 140 12.77 -16.00 9.02
CA THR A 140 12.40 -17.26 9.65
C THR A 140 11.43 -18.06 8.77
N LEU A 141 10.42 -17.41 8.18
CA LEU A 141 9.50 -18.07 7.25
C LEU A 141 10.22 -18.62 6.01
N GLU A 142 11.10 -17.82 5.41
CA GLU A 142 11.90 -18.25 4.24
C GLU A 142 12.79 -19.45 4.54
N ALA A 143 13.43 -19.48 5.70
CA ALA A 143 14.23 -20.63 6.11
C ALA A 143 13.39 -21.91 6.14
N VAL A 144 12.21 -21.88 6.76
CA VAL A 144 11.27 -23.02 6.80
C VAL A 144 10.83 -23.44 5.40
N ILE A 145 10.48 -22.47 4.54
CA ILE A 145 10.02 -22.71 3.18
C ILE A 145 11.12 -23.40 2.35
N HIS A 146 12.36 -22.96 2.50
CA HIS A 146 13.50 -23.53 1.78
C HIS A 146 13.94 -24.90 2.32
N GLU A 147 13.78 -25.15 3.64
CA GLU A 147 14.03 -26.45 4.26
C GLU A 147 13.05 -27.54 3.85
N ASN A 148 11.92 -27.21 3.26
CA ASN A 148 10.87 -28.17 2.95
C ASN A 148 11.36 -29.36 2.11
N GLY A 149 12.39 -29.19 1.28
CA GLY A 149 13.18 -30.26 0.66
C GLY A 149 12.39 -31.31 -0.13
N GLY A 150 11.12 -31.01 -0.47
CA GLY A 150 10.24 -31.93 -1.18
C GLY A 150 9.36 -32.79 -0.27
N ARG A 151 9.29 -32.50 1.04
CA ARG A 151 8.32 -33.15 1.93
C ARG A 151 6.89 -32.83 1.53
N GLU A 152 6.01 -33.79 1.77
CA GLU A 152 4.57 -33.53 1.73
C GLU A 152 4.19 -32.50 2.81
N ILE A 153 3.40 -31.51 2.42
CA ILE A 153 2.92 -30.47 3.32
C ILE A 153 1.60 -30.96 3.92
N PRO A 154 1.50 -31.07 5.25
CA PRO A 154 0.27 -31.52 5.87
C PRO A 154 -0.85 -30.51 5.62
N ALA A 155 -2.05 -31.03 5.37
CA ALA A 155 -3.26 -30.22 5.19
C ALA A 155 -4.45 -30.96 5.83
N ARG A 156 -5.26 -30.23 6.58
CA ARG A 156 -6.50 -30.72 7.17
C ARG A 156 -7.69 -30.08 6.44
N PRO A 157 -8.62 -30.88 5.88
CA PRO A 157 -9.78 -30.32 5.17
C PRO A 157 -10.58 -29.32 6.04
N MET A 158 -11.04 -28.24 5.42
CA MET A 158 -11.82 -27.20 6.12
C MET A 158 -13.06 -27.75 6.80
N ASP A 159 -13.82 -28.62 6.13
CA ASP A 159 -15.06 -29.22 6.67
C ASP A 159 -14.81 -30.00 7.96
N ASP A 160 -13.72 -30.77 8.02
CA ASP A 160 -13.31 -31.54 9.21
C ASP A 160 -12.93 -30.63 10.37
N ALA A 161 -12.29 -29.51 10.05
CA ALA A 161 -11.85 -28.52 11.02
C ALA A 161 -13.02 -27.64 11.52
N GLU A 162 -13.98 -27.30 10.68
CA GLU A 162 -15.23 -26.61 11.08
C GLU A 162 -16.02 -27.49 12.07
N ALA A 163 -16.15 -28.78 11.78
CA ALA A 163 -16.81 -29.73 12.71
C ALA A 163 -16.08 -29.83 14.06
N ALA A 164 -14.78 -29.58 14.09
CA ALA A 164 -13.97 -29.55 15.33
C ALA A 164 -13.94 -28.18 16.02
N GLY A 165 -14.60 -27.16 15.48
CA GLY A 165 -14.64 -25.80 16.04
C GLY A 165 -13.32 -25.03 15.89
N LEU A 166 -12.45 -25.42 14.94
CA LEU A 166 -11.17 -24.76 14.67
C LEU A 166 -11.26 -23.68 13.59
N VAL A 167 -12.42 -23.52 12.96
CA VAL A 167 -12.62 -22.50 11.89
C VAL A 167 -13.72 -21.56 12.32
N GLU A 168 -13.46 -20.27 12.25
CA GLU A 168 -14.44 -19.20 12.38
C GLU A 168 -14.51 -18.41 11.08
N ARG A 169 -15.73 -18.16 10.58
CA ARG A 169 -15.94 -17.27 9.42
C ARG A 169 -16.33 -15.89 9.92
N PHE A 170 -15.63 -14.83 9.48
CA PHE A 170 -15.88 -13.48 9.96
C PHE A 170 -16.19 -12.48 8.83
N ASP A 171 -17.07 -11.51 9.15
CA ASP A 171 -17.25 -10.26 8.38
C ASP A 171 -16.61 -9.12 9.17
N PRO A 172 -15.55 -8.47 8.67
CA PRO A 172 -14.87 -7.39 9.39
C PRO A 172 -15.65 -6.07 9.41
N TYR A 173 -16.67 -5.92 8.56
CA TYR A 173 -17.36 -4.65 8.38
C TYR A 173 -17.91 -4.05 9.68
N PRO A 174 -18.64 -4.78 10.54
CA PRO A 174 -19.20 -4.21 11.77
C PRO A 174 -18.12 -3.68 12.73
N GLY A 175 -16.99 -4.36 12.80
CA GLY A 175 -15.84 -3.94 13.61
C GLY A 175 -15.22 -2.65 13.09
N TYR A 176 -14.96 -2.64 11.80
CA TYR A 176 -14.36 -1.49 11.12
C TYR A 176 -15.28 -0.26 11.14
N GLU A 177 -16.59 -0.41 10.88
CA GLU A 177 -17.55 0.70 11.01
C GLU A 177 -17.53 1.31 12.41
N ARG A 178 -17.49 0.46 13.47
CA ARG A 178 -17.35 0.97 14.86
C ARG A 178 -16.08 1.78 15.08
N PHE A 179 -14.96 1.34 14.48
CA PHE A 179 -13.71 2.10 14.53
C PHE A 179 -13.86 3.46 13.82
N VAL A 180 -14.36 3.46 12.59
CA VAL A 180 -14.55 4.71 11.81
C VAL A 180 -15.48 5.68 12.57
N ARG A 181 -16.60 5.21 13.14
CA ARG A 181 -17.51 6.05 13.92
C ARG A 181 -16.90 6.65 15.18
N ARG A 182 -15.89 6.01 15.77
CA ARG A 182 -15.17 6.58 16.92
C ARG A 182 -14.16 7.63 16.53
N SER A 183 -13.63 7.55 15.32
CA SER A 183 -12.56 8.40 14.83
C SER A 183 -13.03 9.54 13.94
N LEU A 184 -14.19 9.40 13.28
CA LEU A 184 -14.82 10.36 12.38
C LEU A 184 -16.31 10.55 12.71
N ASP A 185 -16.79 11.75 12.49
CA ASP A 185 -18.23 12.06 12.55
C ASP A 185 -18.89 11.63 11.23
N LEU A 186 -19.20 10.32 11.11
CA LEU A 186 -19.85 9.78 9.92
C LEU A 186 -21.22 10.43 9.64
N ASP A 187 -21.95 10.88 10.66
CA ASP A 187 -23.25 11.49 10.46
C ASP A 187 -23.10 12.90 9.87
N ALA A 188 -22.06 13.65 10.25
CA ALA A 188 -21.71 14.92 9.56
C ALA A 188 -21.30 14.68 8.12
N LEU A 189 -20.49 13.65 7.82
CA LEU A 189 -20.11 13.30 6.44
C LEU A 189 -21.34 12.95 5.60
N ARG A 190 -22.21 12.09 6.12
CA ARG A 190 -23.47 11.70 5.47
C ARG A 190 -24.38 12.90 5.19
N ALA A 191 -24.40 13.88 6.09
CA ALA A 191 -25.24 15.09 5.97
C ALA A 191 -24.69 16.14 5.02
N ALA A 192 -23.47 15.99 4.52
CA ALA A 192 -22.71 17.07 3.89
C ALA A 192 -23.25 17.58 2.54
N GLY A 193 -24.10 16.82 1.83
CA GLY A 193 -24.68 17.21 0.56
C GLY A 193 -23.60 17.46 -0.51
N ALA A 194 -22.62 16.58 -0.61
CA ALA A 194 -21.63 16.50 -1.66
C ALA A 194 -21.94 15.33 -2.61
N ARG A 195 -21.46 15.38 -3.84
CA ARG A 195 -21.52 14.30 -4.81
C ARG A 195 -20.12 13.83 -5.13
N ILE A 196 -19.79 12.60 -4.75
CA ILE A 196 -18.45 12.02 -4.90
C ILE A 196 -18.46 10.81 -5.82
N LEU A 197 -17.39 10.68 -6.62
CA LEU A 197 -17.08 9.46 -7.35
C LEU A 197 -16.12 8.61 -6.53
N VAL A 198 -16.35 7.30 -6.46
CA VAL A 198 -15.40 6.34 -5.87
C VAL A 198 -15.03 5.31 -6.92
N ASP A 199 -13.74 5.10 -7.13
CA ASP A 199 -13.22 4.07 -8.02
C ASP A 199 -12.30 3.11 -7.25
N PRO A 200 -12.80 1.93 -6.87
CA PRO A 200 -12.02 0.88 -6.23
C PRO A 200 -11.23 0.02 -7.23
N LEU A 201 -11.18 0.37 -8.52
CA LEU A 201 -10.48 -0.35 -9.57
C LEU A 201 -10.78 -1.86 -9.54
N TRP A 202 -12.07 -2.27 -9.47
CA TRP A 202 -12.56 -3.65 -9.33
C TRP A 202 -12.01 -4.40 -8.10
N GLY A 203 -11.30 -3.71 -7.22
CA GLY A 203 -10.63 -4.23 -6.05
C GLY A 203 -11.56 -4.53 -4.87
N SER A 204 -10.98 -4.97 -3.76
CA SER A 204 -11.70 -5.34 -2.53
C SER A 204 -12.24 -4.16 -1.74
N GLY A 205 -11.89 -2.91 -2.13
CA GLY A 205 -12.48 -1.68 -1.61
C GLY A 205 -13.89 -1.38 -2.11
N ALA A 206 -14.40 -2.11 -3.13
CA ALA A 206 -15.72 -1.87 -3.71
C ALA A 206 -16.85 -2.02 -2.68
N GLY A 207 -17.72 -1.01 -2.64
CA GLY A 207 -18.88 -0.96 -1.75
C GLY A 207 -18.59 -0.50 -0.31
N TRP A 208 -17.32 -0.35 0.11
CA TRP A 208 -16.99 0.01 1.48
C TRP A 208 -17.31 1.47 1.79
N ILE A 209 -16.87 2.41 0.96
CA ILE A 209 -17.13 3.84 1.15
C ILE A 209 -18.63 4.13 0.99
N GLY A 210 -19.28 3.57 -0.04
CA GLY A 210 -20.72 3.73 -0.25
C GLY A 210 -21.53 3.22 0.93
N ARG A 211 -21.19 2.05 1.50
CA ARG A 211 -21.86 1.50 2.67
C ARG A 211 -21.64 2.34 3.93
N LEU A 212 -20.40 2.83 4.16
CA LEU A 212 -20.09 3.71 5.30
C LEU A 212 -20.82 5.04 5.24
N LEU A 213 -21.03 5.61 4.05
CA LEU A 213 -21.65 6.91 3.83
C LEU A 213 -23.15 6.84 3.53
N ALA A 214 -23.74 5.65 3.49
CA ALA A 214 -25.17 5.46 3.20
C ALA A 214 -26.09 6.14 4.22
N GLY A 215 -27.27 6.56 3.76
CA GLY A 215 -28.35 7.06 4.62
C GLY A 215 -28.34 8.55 4.91
N GLY A 216 -27.58 9.34 4.14
CA GLY A 216 -27.52 10.82 4.25
C GLY A 216 -27.84 11.55 2.96
N ARG A 217 -27.39 12.80 2.87
CA ARG A 217 -27.54 13.66 1.67
C ARG A 217 -26.32 13.59 0.73
N ILE A 218 -25.21 12.97 1.20
CA ILE A 218 -24.06 12.72 0.34
C ILE A 218 -24.44 11.71 -0.73
N GLU A 219 -24.12 12.00 -1.98
CA GLU A 219 -24.30 11.07 -3.09
C GLU A 219 -22.97 10.42 -3.42
N VAL A 220 -22.91 9.10 -3.24
CA VAL A 220 -21.74 8.31 -3.59
C VAL A 220 -22.04 7.52 -4.85
N VAL A 221 -21.30 7.79 -5.91
CA VAL A 221 -21.35 7.05 -7.18
C VAL A 221 -20.09 6.20 -7.25
N GLU A 222 -20.25 4.88 -7.16
CA GLU A 222 -19.11 3.96 -7.32
C GLU A 222 -19.11 3.37 -8.74
N ILE A 223 -17.94 3.39 -9.37
CA ILE A 223 -17.67 2.70 -10.64
C ILE A 223 -16.80 1.47 -10.37
N HIS A 224 -16.67 0.55 -11.33
CA HIS A 224 -15.80 -0.63 -11.24
C HIS A 224 -16.01 -1.47 -9.96
N THR A 225 -17.26 -1.65 -9.55
CA THR A 225 -17.61 -2.37 -8.31
C THR A 225 -17.89 -3.84 -8.50
N GLU A 226 -18.14 -4.29 -9.71
CA GLU A 226 -18.36 -5.70 -10.03
C GLU A 226 -17.08 -6.52 -9.84
N ARG A 227 -17.21 -7.82 -9.54
CA ARG A 227 -16.05 -8.71 -9.50
C ARG A 227 -15.51 -8.95 -10.91
N ASN A 228 -14.38 -8.36 -11.22
CA ASN A 228 -13.66 -8.60 -12.45
C ASN A 228 -12.19 -8.93 -12.15
N PRO A 229 -11.80 -10.22 -12.14
CA PRO A 229 -10.41 -10.62 -11.83
C PRO A 229 -9.37 -10.09 -12.81
N TYR A 230 -9.79 -9.57 -13.97
CA TYR A 230 -8.91 -8.91 -14.96
C TYR A 230 -8.75 -7.41 -14.72
N PHE A 231 -9.42 -6.83 -13.74
CA PHE A 231 -9.36 -5.38 -13.41
C PHE A 231 -9.60 -4.48 -14.63
N GLY A 232 -10.57 -4.84 -15.50
CA GLY A 232 -10.82 -4.10 -16.73
C GLY A 232 -9.66 -4.08 -17.74
N GLY A 233 -8.61 -4.88 -17.51
CA GLY A 233 -7.40 -4.91 -18.33
C GLY A 233 -6.34 -3.89 -17.92
N VAL A 234 -6.54 -3.15 -16.82
CA VAL A 234 -5.55 -2.22 -16.26
C VAL A 234 -4.90 -2.82 -15.00
N ASN A 235 -3.81 -2.24 -14.54
CA ASN A 235 -3.32 -2.55 -13.20
C ASN A 235 -4.18 -1.81 -12.17
N PRO A 236 -4.63 -2.48 -11.10
CA PRO A 236 -5.45 -1.84 -10.08
C PRO A 236 -4.58 -0.96 -9.14
N GLU A 237 -3.93 0.06 -9.70
CA GLU A 237 -3.10 1.05 -9.01
C GLU A 237 -3.72 2.44 -9.21
N PRO A 238 -3.97 3.23 -8.14
CA PRO A 238 -4.69 4.50 -8.22
C PRO A 238 -3.81 5.63 -8.75
N ILE A 239 -3.24 5.42 -9.94
CA ILE A 239 -2.41 6.37 -10.69
C ILE A 239 -2.78 6.36 -12.17
N ARG A 240 -2.41 7.43 -12.88
CA ARG A 240 -2.53 7.44 -14.35
C ARG A 240 -1.57 6.43 -14.99
N PRO A 241 -1.97 5.75 -16.09
CA PRO A 241 -3.23 5.94 -16.83
C PRO A 241 -4.42 5.11 -16.29
N HIS A 242 -4.26 4.31 -15.23
CA HIS A 242 -5.25 3.33 -14.78
C HIS A 242 -6.56 3.95 -14.31
N VAL A 243 -6.51 5.20 -13.85
CA VAL A 243 -7.66 5.97 -13.33
C VAL A 243 -8.22 6.98 -14.33
N ASP A 244 -7.76 6.98 -15.58
CA ASP A 244 -8.13 7.99 -16.58
C ASP A 244 -9.64 8.01 -16.88
N GLU A 245 -10.35 6.89 -16.72
CA GLU A 245 -11.80 6.82 -16.85
C GLU A 245 -12.50 7.63 -15.74
N ALA A 246 -12.10 7.44 -14.48
CA ALA A 246 -12.61 8.21 -13.35
C ALA A 246 -12.35 9.72 -13.51
N LEU A 247 -11.14 10.10 -13.96
CA LEU A 247 -10.81 11.48 -14.27
C LEU A 247 -11.73 12.07 -15.35
N GLY A 248 -11.95 11.30 -16.42
CA GLY A 248 -12.83 11.70 -17.53
C GLY A 248 -14.29 11.90 -17.11
N ILE A 249 -14.81 11.00 -16.27
CA ILE A 249 -16.18 11.10 -15.73
C ILE A 249 -16.32 12.38 -14.88
N ILE A 250 -15.36 12.65 -13.98
CA ILE A 250 -15.39 13.86 -13.13
C ILE A 250 -15.24 15.11 -13.97
N ALA A 251 -14.33 15.13 -14.94
CA ALA A 251 -14.15 16.25 -15.88
C ALA A 251 -15.43 16.57 -16.70
N GLY A 252 -16.29 15.57 -16.92
CA GLY A 252 -17.62 15.73 -17.50
C GLY A 252 -18.58 16.56 -16.63
N GLY A 253 -18.24 16.82 -15.38
CA GLY A 253 -18.94 17.67 -14.43
C GLY A 253 -19.91 16.94 -13.51
N GLY A 254 -20.34 17.65 -12.48
CA GLY A 254 -21.36 17.18 -11.55
C GLY A 254 -20.81 16.40 -10.36
N PHE A 255 -19.50 16.28 -10.20
CA PHE A 255 -18.85 15.70 -9.02
C PHE A 255 -18.03 16.77 -8.26
N ASP A 256 -18.04 16.67 -6.96
CA ASP A 256 -17.26 17.54 -6.08
C ASP A 256 -15.85 17.00 -5.81
N LEU A 257 -15.69 15.67 -5.84
CA LEU A 257 -14.45 14.95 -5.48
C LEU A 257 -14.47 13.55 -6.08
N GLY A 258 -13.31 13.02 -6.44
CA GLY A 258 -13.06 11.61 -6.69
C GLY A 258 -12.16 11.01 -5.63
N LEU A 259 -12.46 9.77 -5.22
CA LEU A 259 -11.68 8.95 -4.29
C LEU A 259 -11.31 7.64 -4.99
N LEU A 260 -10.05 7.24 -4.88
CA LEU A 260 -9.49 6.13 -5.66
C LEU A 260 -8.80 5.14 -4.73
N LEU A 261 -9.03 3.85 -4.95
CA LEU A 261 -8.40 2.77 -4.17
C LEU A 261 -7.66 1.80 -5.09
N ASP A 262 -6.62 1.14 -4.57
CA ASP A 262 -5.96 0.05 -5.29
C ASP A 262 -6.67 -1.31 -5.11
N GLY A 263 -6.11 -2.37 -5.73
CA GLY A 263 -6.74 -3.69 -5.80
C GLY A 263 -7.06 -4.34 -4.45
N ASP A 264 -6.29 -4.07 -3.41
CA ASP A 264 -6.55 -4.53 -2.05
C ASP A 264 -6.84 -3.39 -1.06
N ALA A 265 -7.10 -2.19 -1.60
CA ALA A 265 -7.58 -0.99 -0.91
C ALA A 265 -6.68 -0.49 0.24
N ASP A 266 -5.39 -0.82 0.20
CA ASP A 266 -4.41 -0.31 1.15
C ASP A 266 -3.78 1.04 0.70
N ARG A 267 -4.08 1.49 -0.54
CA ARG A 267 -3.65 2.78 -1.09
C ARG A 267 -4.83 3.65 -1.48
N ALA A 268 -4.64 4.96 -1.31
CA ALA A 268 -5.61 5.99 -1.64
C ALA A 268 -5.07 6.97 -2.69
N GLY A 269 -5.98 7.54 -3.47
CA GLY A 269 -5.75 8.66 -4.38
C GLY A 269 -6.97 9.56 -4.46
N ALA A 270 -6.81 10.76 -4.99
CA ALA A 270 -7.91 11.70 -5.11
C ALA A 270 -7.94 12.40 -6.48
N VAL A 271 -9.11 12.94 -6.82
CA VAL A 271 -9.35 13.71 -8.05
C VAL A 271 -10.13 14.97 -7.68
N ASP A 272 -9.69 16.12 -8.15
CA ASP A 272 -10.43 17.38 -7.92
C ASP A 272 -11.69 17.47 -8.81
N GLU A 273 -12.53 18.45 -8.56
CA GLU A 273 -13.79 18.68 -9.27
C GLU A 273 -13.65 18.93 -10.78
N ARG A 274 -12.44 19.15 -11.27
CA ARG A 274 -12.12 19.37 -12.68
C ARG A 274 -11.63 18.09 -13.38
N GLY A 275 -11.57 16.98 -12.65
CA GLY A 275 -10.95 15.74 -13.13
C GLY A 275 -9.43 15.79 -13.12
N THR A 276 -8.81 16.68 -12.32
CA THR A 276 -7.36 16.72 -12.15
C THR A 276 -6.94 15.72 -11.10
N PHE A 277 -6.00 14.84 -11.45
CA PHE A 277 -5.43 13.88 -10.52
C PHE A 277 -4.62 14.58 -9.41
N VAL A 278 -4.98 14.34 -8.15
CA VAL A 278 -4.25 14.80 -6.97
C VAL A 278 -3.21 13.73 -6.65
N HIS A 279 -1.95 13.98 -6.99
CA HIS A 279 -0.91 12.98 -6.83
C HIS A 279 -0.61 12.69 -5.34
N GLN A 280 -0.07 11.50 -5.07
CA GLN A 280 0.07 10.94 -3.72
C GLN A 280 0.87 11.84 -2.77
N LEU A 281 1.89 12.55 -3.28
CA LEU A 281 2.66 13.48 -2.47
C LEU A 281 1.80 14.67 -1.98
N GLN A 282 0.85 15.14 -2.80
CA GLN A 282 -0.13 16.16 -2.38
C GLN A 282 -1.11 15.57 -1.37
N VAL A 283 -1.57 14.34 -1.58
CA VAL A 283 -2.45 13.63 -0.64
C VAL A 283 -1.75 13.49 0.71
N TYR A 284 -0.45 13.11 0.75
CA TYR A 284 0.33 13.08 1.98
C TYR A 284 0.31 14.44 2.71
N GLY A 285 0.60 15.51 1.97
CA GLY A 285 0.57 16.87 2.52
C GLY A 285 -0.81 17.30 3.04
N LEU A 286 -1.88 16.98 2.30
CA LEU A 286 -3.28 17.26 2.68
C LEU A 286 -3.66 16.53 3.96
N LEU A 287 -3.32 15.24 4.10
CA LEU A 287 -3.60 14.45 5.29
C LEU A 287 -2.80 14.94 6.50
N MET A 288 -1.52 15.28 6.34
CA MET A 288 -0.72 15.89 7.41
C MET A 288 -1.28 17.25 7.84
N TYR A 289 -1.65 18.10 6.87
CA TYR A 289 -2.32 19.37 7.13
C TYR A 289 -3.64 19.17 7.89
N TYR A 290 -4.47 18.22 7.45
CA TYR A 290 -5.73 17.89 8.11
C TYR A 290 -5.53 17.48 9.58
N LEU A 291 -4.61 16.58 9.84
CA LEU A 291 -4.32 16.11 11.21
C LEU A 291 -3.80 17.24 12.09
N ALA A 292 -2.94 18.10 11.56
CA ALA A 292 -2.38 19.21 12.28
C ALA A 292 -3.38 20.36 12.47
N GLU A 293 -4.01 20.86 11.42
CA GLU A 293 -4.85 22.07 11.47
C GLU A 293 -6.24 21.77 12.00
N HIS A 294 -6.91 20.73 11.46
CA HIS A 294 -8.31 20.46 11.78
C HIS A 294 -8.53 19.50 12.94
N ARG A 295 -7.53 18.64 13.23
CA ARG A 295 -7.60 17.69 14.36
C ARG A 295 -6.74 18.11 15.55
N GLY A 296 -5.90 19.13 15.39
CA GLY A 296 -5.05 19.67 16.45
C GLY A 296 -3.94 18.72 16.91
N LEU A 297 -3.63 17.66 16.16
CA LEU A 297 -2.60 16.69 16.51
C LEU A 297 -1.20 17.23 16.24
N ARG A 298 -0.22 16.85 17.09
CA ARG A 298 1.17 17.33 17.02
C ARG A 298 2.20 16.22 17.20
N ASP A 299 1.75 14.96 17.24
CA ASP A 299 2.66 13.83 17.33
C ASP A 299 3.51 13.71 16.06
N PRO A 300 4.65 13.00 16.10
CA PRO A 300 5.52 12.83 14.94
C PRO A 300 4.80 12.25 13.71
N VAL A 301 5.38 12.48 12.54
CA VAL A 301 4.99 11.82 11.30
C VAL A 301 6.17 11.06 10.69
N VAL A 302 5.87 10.01 9.93
CA VAL A 302 6.86 9.17 9.24
C VAL A 302 6.60 9.20 7.74
N LYS A 303 7.65 9.35 6.94
CA LYS A 303 7.56 9.29 5.48
C LYS A 303 8.65 8.42 4.87
N SER A 304 8.41 7.86 3.70
CA SER A 304 9.48 7.26 2.92
C SER A 304 10.35 8.33 2.25
N VAL A 305 11.61 7.99 1.94
CA VAL A 305 12.60 8.92 1.38
C VAL A 305 12.17 9.58 0.06
N ASN A 306 11.28 8.94 -0.71
CA ASN A 306 10.70 9.46 -1.95
C ASN A 306 9.36 10.19 -1.76
N GLU A 307 8.97 10.46 -0.52
CA GLU A 307 7.77 11.23 -0.19
C GLU A 307 8.07 12.74 -0.19
N THR A 308 7.02 13.56 -0.11
CA THR A 308 7.07 15.01 -0.31
C THR A 308 7.93 15.77 0.68
N SER A 309 8.56 16.85 0.20
CA SER A 309 9.22 17.88 1.03
C SER A 309 8.21 18.82 1.73
N MET A 310 6.93 18.74 1.40
CA MET A 310 5.90 19.48 2.15
C MET A 310 5.83 19.02 3.61
N ALA A 311 6.18 17.75 3.89
CA ALA A 311 6.18 17.21 5.24
C ALA A 311 7.10 18.02 6.19
N GLU A 312 8.34 18.33 5.75
CA GLU A 312 9.29 19.13 6.54
C GLU A 312 8.79 20.55 6.74
N ARG A 313 8.18 21.15 5.70
CA ARG A 313 7.65 22.53 5.78
C ARG A 313 6.43 22.62 6.71
N LEU A 314 5.52 21.65 6.63
CA LEU A 314 4.40 21.53 7.56
C LEU A 314 4.88 21.19 8.98
N GLY A 315 5.88 20.31 9.10
CA GLY A 315 6.53 19.98 10.37
C GLY A 315 7.09 21.21 11.07
N ALA A 316 7.84 22.03 10.32
CA ALA A 316 8.36 23.30 10.84
C ALA A 316 7.25 24.29 11.24
N ARG A 317 6.17 24.37 10.43
CA ARG A 317 5.03 25.26 10.71
C ARG A 317 4.26 24.89 11.99
N TYR A 318 4.04 23.60 12.20
CA TYR A 318 3.19 23.09 13.28
C TYR A 318 3.97 22.54 14.49
N GLY A 319 5.30 22.55 14.44
CA GLY A 319 6.15 21.99 15.49
C GLY A 319 6.09 20.46 15.56
N ILE A 320 5.91 19.79 14.41
CA ILE A 320 5.79 18.34 14.28
C ILE A 320 7.12 17.75 13.81
N ALA A 321 7.63 16.74 14.51
CA ALA A 321 8.82 16.00 14.10
C ALA A 321 8.51 15.12 12.85
N VAL A 322 9.41 15.15 11.88
CA VAL A 322 9.30 14.34 10.64
C VAL A 322 10.44 13.33 10.64
N HIS A 323 10.09 12.04 10.53
CA HIS A 323 11.06 10.94 10.44
C HIS A 323 11.03 10.37 9.03
N GLU A 324 12.20 10.20 8.42
CA GLU A 324 12.34 9.60 7.09
C GLU A 324 12.82 8.15 7.22
N THR A 325 12.27 7.26 6.37
CA THR A 325 12.64 5.84 6.29
C THR A 325 13.00 5.46 4.84
N PRO A 326 13.65 4.30 4.62
CA PRO A 326 13.72 3.71 3.30
C PRO A 326 12.33 3.47 2.69
N VAL A 327 12.27 3.24 1.38
CA VAL A 327 11.04 2.90 0.67
C VAL A 327 10.51 1.54 1.12
N GLY A 328 9.25 1.49 1.51
CA GLY A 328 8.54 0.28 1.93
C GLY A 328 7.87 0.43 3.29
N PHE A 329 6.57 0.11 3.35
CA PHE A 329 5.80 0.26 4.59
C PHE A 329 6.31 -0.64 5.73
N LYS A 330 7.07 -1.70 5.41
CA LYS A 330 7.81 -2.51 6.39
C LYS A 330 8.84 -1.72 7.22
N TYR A 331 9.22 -0.53 6.78
CA TYR A 331 10.06 0.42 7.51
C TYR A 331 9.24 1.53 8.16
N VAL A 332 8.20 2.01 7.45
CA VAL A 332 7.30 3.08 7.94
C VAL A 332 6.52 2.62 9.17
N GLY A 333 5.84 1.48 9.11
CA GLY A 333 5.01 0.96 10.21
C GLY A 333 5.79 0.77 11.52
N PRO A 334 6.92 0.04 11.55
CA PRO A 334 7.76 -0.07 12.76
C PRO A 334 8.26 1.28 13.26
N LYS A 335 8.61 2.22 12.38
CA LYS A 335 9.05 3.57 12.76
C LYS A 335 7.91 4.39 13.35
N MET A 336 6.68 4.22 12.87
CA MET A 336 5.49 4.80 13.49
C MET A 336 5.31 4.33 14.94
N ILE A 337 5.45 3.03 15.18
CA ILE A 337 5.37 2.44 16.54
C ILE A 337 6.48 3.01 17.43
N GLU A 338 7.73 2.99 16.94
CA GLU A 338 8.91 3.46 17.70
C GLU A 338 8.77 4.91 18.14
N THR A 339 8.23 5.77 17.27
CA THR A 339 8.16 7.22 17.49
C THR A 339 6.83 7.70 18.06
N GLY A 340 5.84 6.82 18.17
CA GLY A 340 4.46 7.21 18.51
C GLY A 340 3.82 8.10 17.45
N ALA A 341 4.17 7.91 16.18
CA ALA A 341 3.73 8.80 15.11
C ALA A 341 2.22 8.72 14.89
N MET A 342 1.59 9.89 14.71
CA MET A 342 0.17 10.00 14.39
C MET A 342 -0.14 9.57 12.96
N TYR A 343 0.86 9.63 12.05
CA TYR A 343 0.70 9.45 10.62
C TYR A 343 1.98 8.96 9.96
N GLY A 344 1.84 8.06 9.00
CA GLY A 344 2.96 7.61 8.17
C GLY A 344 2.50 7.33 6.75
N GLY A 345 3.37 7.52 5.76
CA GLY A 345 3.00 7.29 4.38
C GLY A 345 4.15 7.11 3.41
N GLU A 346 3.76 6.66 2.21
CA GLU A 346 4.65 6.37 1.08
C GLU A 346 4.15 7.04 -0.19
N GLU A 347 5.08 7.35 -1.08
CA GLU A 347 4.83 7.88 -2.41
C GLU A 347 3.81 7.06 -3.22
N SER A 348 3.69 5.79 -2.91
CA SER A 348 2.74 4.87 -3.57
C SER A 348 1.27 5.11 -3.21
N GLY A 349 0.97 6.03 -2.28
CA GLY A 349 -0.39 6.30 -1.79
C GLY A 349 -0.82 5.44 -0.61
N GLY A 350 0.10 4.71 -0.01
CA GLY A 350 -0.15 3.94 1.21
C GLY A 350 0.02 4.81 2.46
N TYR A 351 -1.05 5.01 3.22
CA TYR A 351 -1.07 5.87 4.41
C TYR A 351 -1.57 5.11 5.63
N GLY A 352 -0.81 5.16 6.72
CA GLY A 352 -1.15 4.59 8.02
C GLY A 352 -1.37 5.66 9.09
N PHE A 353 -2.19 5.35 10.08
CA PHE A 353 -2.62 6.32 11.09
C PHE A 353 -2.43 5.73 12.49
N GLY A 354 -1.70 6.45 13.35
CA GLY A 354 -1.39 6.00 14.71
C GLY A 354 -2.62 5.76 15.59
N MET A 355 -3.73 6.43 15.29
CA MET A 355 -5.00 6.22 15.97
C MET A 355 -5.75 4.94 15.52
N HIS A 356 -5.22 4.23 14.53
CA HIS A 356 -5.81 3.03 13.95
C HIS A 356 -4.84 1.84 14.04
N LEU A 357 -4.07 1.63 12.99
CA LEU A 357 -3.11 0.54 12.84
C LEU A 357 -1.79 1.07 12.30
N PRO A 358 -0.65 0.45 12.62
CA PRO A 358 0.63 0.76 11.99
C PRO A 358 0.71 0.06 10.61
N GLU A 359 -0.35 0.17 9.83
CA GLU A 359 -0.52 -0.38 8.50
C GLU A 359 -1.33 0.59 7.64
N ARG A 360 -1.20 0.48 6.32
CA ARG A 360 -1.89 1.31 5.33
C ARG A 360 -3.38 1.03 5.34
N ASP A 361 -4.17 2.09 5.27
CA ASP A 361 -5.62 2.02 5.11
C ASP A 361 -6.11 3.08 4.12
N GLY A 362 -6.32 2.66 2.86
CA GLY A 362 -6.79 3.54 1.80
C GLY A 362 -8.21 4.03 2.03
N ILE A 363 -9.09 3.18 2.55
CA ILE A 363 -10.48 3.56 2.84
C ILE A 363 -10.54 4.65 3.92
N TYR A 364 -9.76 4.49 4.99
CA TYR A 364 -9.72 5.48 6.04
C TYR A 364 -9.07 6.79 5.58
N ALA A 365 -8.01 6.70 4.77
CA ALA A 365 -7.37 7.88 4.14
C ALA A 365 -8.36 8.66 3.27
N ASP A 366 -9.16 7.98 2.45
CA ASP A 366 -10.19 8.60 1.61
C ASP A 366 -11.29 9.26 2.43
N LEU A 367 -11.71 8.65 3.54
CA LEU A 367 -12.69 9.28 4.45
C LEU A 367 -12.11 10.51 5.17
N LEU A 368 -10.82 10.49 5.53
CA LEU A 368 -10.15 11.67 6.09
C LEU A 368 -10.01 12.80 5.08
N LEU A 369 -9.71 12.48 3.80
CA LEU A 369 -9.70 13.45 2.72
C LEU A 369 -11.09 14.08 2.51
N LEU A 370 -12.13 13.26 2.53
CA LEU A 370 -13.51 13.77 2.44
C LEU A 370 -13.81 14.74 3.60
N ASP A 371 -13.50 14.37 4.84
CA ASP A 371 -13.71 15.25 6.00
C ASP A 371 -12.88 16.55 5.89
N LEU A 372 -11.62 16.44 5.45
CA LEU A 372 -10.79 17.62 5.17
C LEU A 372 -11.49 18.57 4.19
N PHE A 373 -11.89 18.07 3.01
CA PHE A 373 -12.46 18.92 1.98
C PHE A 373 -13.80 19.53 2.40
N LEU A 374 -14.61 18.84 3.18
CA LEU A 374 -15.84 19.41 3.74
C LEU A 374 -15.57 20.51 4.78
N ARG A 375 -14.51 20.37 5.58
CA ARG A 375 -14.05 21.44 6.50
C ARG A 375 -13.49 22.64 5.75
N GLU A 376 -12.71 22.39 4.70
CA GLU A 376 -12.21 23.45 3.81
C GLU A 376 -13.37 24.19 3.12
N ARG A 377 -14.43 23.48 2.71
CA ARG A 377 -15.67 24.09 2.21
C ARG A 377 -16.31 25.00 3.26
N ALA A 378 -16.43 24.56 4.49
CA ALA A 378 -16.96 25.36 5.59
C ALA A 378 -16.09 26.59 5.89
N ALA A 379 -14.79 26.50 5.66
CA ALA A 379 -13.82 27.61 5.79
C ALA A 379 -13.75 28.54 4.55
N GLY A 380 -14.63 28.33 3.54
CA GLY A 380 -14.68 29.14 2.33
C GLY A 380 -13.61 28.81 1.28
N ARG A 381 -12.89 27.70 1.43
CA ARG A 381 -11.88 27.17 0.50
C ARG A 381 -12.43 26.01 -0.33
N TRP A 382 -13.44 26.29 -1.10
CA TRP A 382 -14.09 25.37 -2.01
C TRP A 382 -14.04 25.92 -3.45
N PRO A 383 -13.91 25.14 -4.50
CA PRO A 383 -13.88 23.66 -4.57
C PRO A 383 -12.55 23.03 -4.13
N VAL A 384 -12.40 21.70 -4.29
CA VAL A 384 -11.22 20.90 -3.86
C VAL A 384 -9.91 21.47 -4.38
N SER A 385 -9.87 21.92 -5.65
CA SER A 385 -8.69 22.57 -6.23
C SER A 385 -8.23 23.83 -5.48
N ARG A 386 -9.15 24.54 -4.82
CA ARG A 386 -8.81 25.70 -3.98
C ARG A 386 -8.21 25.28 -2.63
N ALA A 387 -8.66 24.19 -2.06
CA ALA A 387 -8.05 23.63 -0.85
C ALA A 387 -6.61 23.15 -1.14
N ILE A 388 -6.36 22.56 -2.32
CA ILE A 388 -5.02 22.17 -2.78
C ILE A 388 -4.15 23.42 -2.98
N ALA A 389 -4.67 24.47 -3.60
CA ALA A 389 -3.95 25.73 -3.76
C ALA A 389 -3.56 26.34 -2.40
N HIS A 390 -4.46 26.26 -1.40
CA HIS A 390 -4.16 26.69 -0.04
C HIS A 390 -3.05 25.84 0.62
N LEU A 391 -3.04 24.53 0.41
CA LEU A 391 -1.92 23.72 0.86
C LEU A 391 -0.59 24.20 0.27
N HIS A 392 -0.57 24.54 -1.03
CA HIS A 392 0.64 25.07 -1.68
C HIS A 392 1.05 26.45 -1.13
N GLU A 393 0.12 27.28 -0.69
CA GLU A 393 0.43 28.57 -0.04
C GLU A 393 1.14 28.37 1.32
N ILE A 394 0.73 27.36 2.09
CA ILE A 394 1.25 27.14 3.45
C ILE A 394 2.43 26.18 3.53
N ALA A 395 2.53 25.22 2.61
CA ALA A 395 3.54 24.17 2.57
C ALA A 395 4.50 24.29 1.37
N GLY A 396 4.30 25.30 0.52
CA GLY A 396 5.02 25.44 -0.75
C GLY A 396 4.50 24.48 -1.84
N PRO A 397 4.72 24.83 -3.11
CA PRO A 397 4.28 24.01 -4.24
C PRO A 397 4.97 22.65 -4.29
N SER A 398 4.25 21.67 -4.83
CA SER A 398 4.74 20.31 -5.07
C SER A 398 4.19 19.80 -6.39
N PHE A 399 5.09 19.51 -7.32
CA PHE A 399 4.78 18.93 -8.63
C PHE A 399 5.59 17.65 -8.79
N TYR A 400 4.90 16.53 -8.80
CA TYR A 400 5.51 15.22 -8.82
C TYR A 400 5.54 14.63 -10.24
N ARG A 401 6.67 13.94 -10.55
CA ARG A 401 6.81 13.10 -11.75
C ARG A 401 7.50 11.80 -11.39
N ARG A 402 7.10 10.74 -12.06
CA ARG A 402 7.77 9.44 -12.01
C ARG A 402 7.84 8.86 -13.42
N ILE A 403 8.98 8.27 -13.75
CA ILE A 403 9.11 7.40 -14.92
C ILE A 403 9.81 6.10 -14.53
N ASP A 404 9.44 5.05 -15.23
CA ASP A 404 10.03 3.73 -15.11
C ASP A 404 10.88 3.48 -16.38
N VAL A 405 12.21 3.51 -16.22
CA VAL A 405 13.16 3.33 -17.32
C VAL A 405 13.51 1.84 -17.42
N HIS A 406 12.98 1.18 -18.43
CA HIS A 406 13.32 -0.21 -18.72
C HIS A 406 14.73 -0.30 -19.34
N VAL A 407 15.52 -1.20 -18.78
CA VAL A 407 16.90 -1.49 -19.24
C VAL A 407 16.95 -2.94 -19.69
N ASP A 408 17.70 -3.25 -20.74
CA ASP A 408 17.89 -4.65 -21.14
C ASP A 408 18.46 -5.48 -19.98
N ARG A 409 17.87 -6.65 -19.74
CA ARG A 409 18.24 -7.52 -18.61
C ARG A 409 19.73 -7.90 -18.59
N THR A 410 20.34 -8.01 -19.77
CA THR A 410 21.75 -8.40 -19.89
C THR A 410 22.71 -7.31 -19.47
N VAL A 411 22.34 -6.03 -19.67
CA VAL A 411 23.19 -4.87 -19.34
C VAL A 411 22.78 -4.22 -18.01
N TYR A 412 21.61 -4.55 -17.45
CA TYR A 412 21.10 -3.94 -16.21
C TYR A 412 22.09 -3.98 -15.04
N PRO A 413 22.78 -5.12 -14.73
CA PRO A 413 23.77 -5.15 -13.66
C PRO A 413 24.89 -4.14 -13.88
N ALA A 414 25.42 -4.05 -15.11
CA ALA A 414 26.50 -3.12 -15.44
C ALA A 414 26.03 -1.64 -15.33
N VAL A 415 24.81 -1.33 -15.75
CA VAL A 415 24.23 0.01 -15.59
C VAL A 415 24.10 0.36 -14.11
N LYS A 416 23.58 -0.58 -13.30
CA LYS A 416 23.44 -0.41 -11.85
C LYS A 416 24.80 -0.16 -11.20
N ASP A 417 25.79 -1.01 -11.44
CA ASP A 417 27.12 -0.91 -10.84
C ASP A 417 27.82 0.39 -11.25
N ARG A 418 27.74 0.76 -12.55
CA ARG A 418 28.28 2.03 -13.05
C ARG A 418 27.69 3.21 -12.28
N LEU A 419 26.37 3.32 -12.24
CA LEU A 419 25.70 4.45 -11.60
C LEU A 419 25.94 4.49 -10.10
N LEU A 420 25.96 3.33 -9.42
CA LEU A 420 26.26 3.27 -7.99
C LEU A 420 27.67 3.78 -7.65
N VAL A 421 28.66 3.51 -8.49
CA VAL A 421 30.03 4.02 -8.31
C VAL A 421 30.11 5.49 -8.71
N GLU A 422 29.68 5.85 -9.93
CA GLU A 422 29.82 7.20 -10.46
C GLU A 422 29.09 8.26 -9.62
N LEU A 423 27.87 7.96 -9.17
CA LEU A 423 27.05 8.93 -8.43
C LEU A 423 27.46 9.08 -6.96
N VAL A 424 28.14 8.08 -6.38
CA VAL A 424 28.76 8.22 -5.04
C VAL A 424 30.01 9.06 -5.12
N GLU A 425 30.87 8.77 -6.10
CA GLU A 425 32.18 9.43 -6.21
C GLU A 425 32.10 10.82 -6.85
N LYS A 426 31.19 11.00 -7.80
CA LYS A 426 31.06 12.20 -8.63
C LYS A 426 29.60 12.58 -8.82
N ALA A 427 28.93 12.97 -7.73
CA ALA A 427 27.62 13.57 -7.87
C ALA A 427 27.67 14.75 -8.86
N PRO A 428 26.73 14.83 -9.83
CA PRO A 428 26.73 15.95 -10.78
C PRO A 428 26.57 17.27 -10.00
N PRO A 429 27.38 18.30 -10.30
CA PRO A 429 27.29 19.58 -9.60
C PRO A 429 25.98 20.32 -9.91
N GLU A 430 25.35 19.96 -11.02
CA GLU A 430 24.13 20.57 -11.53
C GLU A 430 23.21 19.50 -12.13
N LEU A 431 21.92 19.61 -11.90
CA LEU A 431 20.86 18.81 -12.52
C LEU A 431 19.71 19.72 -12.93
N ALA A 432 19.13 19.49 -14.10
CA ALA A 432 18.01 20.28 -14.62
C ALA A 432 18.27 21.81 -14.65
N GLY A 433 19.51 22.24 -14.92
CA GLY A 433 19.90 23.65 -14.93
C GLY A 433 19.98 24.30 -13.54
N GLN A 434 20.01 23.52 -12.47
CA GLN A 434 20.09 24.01 -11.11
C GLN A 434 21.17 23.28 -10.29
N PRO A 435 21.80 23.96 -9.30
CA PRO A 435 22.87 23.35 -8.52
C PRO A 435 22.34 22.19 -7.66
N VAL A 436 23.12 21.11 -7.57
CA VAL A 436 22.89 20.03 -6.62
C VAL A 436 23.41 20.48 -5.25
N THR A 437 22.51 20.66 -4.30
CA THR A 437 22.82 21.19 -2.96
C THR A 437 23.18 20.08 -1.97
N LYS A 438 22.68 18.87 -2.20
CA LYS A 438 22.93 17.68 -1.37
C LYS A 438 22.69 16.41 -2.16
N THR A 439 23.52 15.40 -1.92
CA THR A 439 23.35 14.04 -2.46
C THR A 439 23.29 13.05 -1.30
N ILE A 440 22.36 12.10 -1.37
CA ILE A 440 22.20 11.04 -0.38
C ILE A 440 22.19 9.70 -1.12
N ALA A 441 23.10 8.78 -0.75
CA ALA A 441 22.95 7.37 -1.10
C ALA A 441 21.79 6.77 -0.26
N LEU A 442 20.92 6.00 -0.89
CA LEU A 442 19.82 5.37 -0.18
C LEU A 442 20.35 4.31 0.79
N ALA A 443 19.80 4.27 2.00
CA ALA A 443 20.24 3.34 3.07
C ALA A 443 20.14 1.87 2.67
N THR A 444 19.28 1.55 1.70
CA THR A 444 19.11 0.21 1.12
C THR A 444 20.17 -0.13 0.06
N GLY A 445 21.04 0.81 -0.32
CA GLY A 445 22.08 0.62 -1.33
C GLY A 445 21.54 0.46 -2.75
N ASP A 446 20.27 0.81 -3.00
CA ASP A 446 19.59 0.62 -4.27
C ASP A 446 19.34 1.93 -5.05
N GLY A 447 20.02 3.03 -4.69
CA GLY A 447 19.86 4.29 -5.42
C GLY A 447 20.38 5.54 -4.72
N PHE A 448 19.99 6.70 -5.25
CA PHE A 448 20.42 8.02 -4.82
C PHE A 448 19.29 9.03 -4.86
N LYS A 449 19.37 10.01 -3.96
CA LYS A 449 18.51 11.19 -3.97
C LYS A 449 19.39 12.45 -4.02
N PHE A 450 19.09 13.33 -4.97
CA PHE A 450 19.71 14.63 -5.16
C PHE A 450 18.73 15.72 -4.77
N TYR A 451 19.15 16.64 -3.92
CA TYR A 451 18.41 17.86 -3.66
C TYR A 451 18.92 18.94 -4.62
N VAL A 452 18.00 19.61 -5.29
CA VAL A 452 18.28 20.48 -6.43
C VAL A 452 17.69 21.86 -6.18
N GLY A 453 18.51 22.89 -6.32
CA GLY A 453 18.08 24.28 -6.27
C GLY A 453 17.33 24.65 -4.98
N ASP A 454 16.11 25.09 -5.13
CA ASP A 454 15.24 25.71 -4.14
C ASP A 454 14.36 24.75 -3.32
N GLY A 455 14.72 23.49 -3.24
CA GLY A 455 13.95 22.46 -2.49
C GLY A 455 13.27 21.42 -3.35
N SER A 456 13.58 21.41 -4.64
CA SER A 456 13.26 20.28 -5.52
C SER A 456 14.18 19.09 -5.24
N TRP A 457 13.78 17.89 -5.65
CA TRP A 457 14.64 16.71 -5.56
C TRP A 457 14.41 15.76 -6.74
N LEU A 458 15.45 15.00 -7.03
CA LEU A 458 15.47 13.89 -7.99
C LEU A 458 15.98 12.64 -7.27
N MET A 459 15.30 11.51 -7.43
CA MET A 459 15.73 10.21 -6.92
C MET A 459 15.80 9.18 -8.04
N VAL A 460 16.91 8.46 -8.09
CA VAL A 460 17.12 7.30 -8.99
C VAL A 460 17.19 6.06 -8.13
N ARG A 461 16.33 5.08 -8.40
CA ARG A 461 16.28 3.84 -7.63
C ARG A 461 16.24 2.61 -8.53
N PHE A 462 17.11 1.65 -8.24
CA PHE A 462 17.19 0.38 -8.95
C PHE A 462 16.20 -0.64 -8.40
N SER A 463 15.44 -1.29 -9.28
CA SER A 463 14.61 -2.42 -8.87
C SER A 463 15.49 -3.62 -8.47
N GLY A 464 15.10 -4.30 -7.40
CA GLY A 464 15.75 -5.54 -6.97
C GLY A 464 15.28 -6.79 -7.71
N THR A 465 14.12 -6.72 -8.38
CA THR A 465 13.43 -7.88 -8.98
C THR A 465 13.30 -7.79 -10.49
N GLU A 466 13.36 -6.58 -11.06
CA GLU A 466 13.14 -6.33 -12.48
C GLU A 466 14.29 -5.48 -13.05
N PRO A 467 14.61 -5.59 -14.33
CA PRO A 467 15.61 -4.75 -15.00
C PRO A 467 15.04 -3.35 -15.27
N LEU A 468 14.76 -2.63 -14.21
CA LEU A 468 14.02 -1.39 -14.17
C LEU A 468 14.70 -0.38 -13.25
N VAL A 469 14.87 0.84 -13.71
CA VAL A 469 15.30 1.99 -12.91
C VAL A 469 14.14 2.97 -12.79
N ARG A 470 13.73 3.26 -11.57
CA ARG A 470 12.71 4.25 -11.30
C ARG A 470 13.33 5.61 -11.04
N VAL A 471 12.84 6.61 -11.75
CA VAL A 471 13.22 8.00 -11.55
C VAL A 471 12.02 8.74 -10.98
N TYR A 472 12.20 9.33 -9.81
CA TYR A 472 11.20 10.09 -9.09
C TYR A 472 11.67 11.53 -8.94
N THR A 473 10.77 12.50 -9.00
CA THR A 473 11.10 13.89 -8.72
C THR A 473 9.94 14.65 -8.13
N GLU A 474 10.25 15.59 -7.26
CA GLU A 474 9.35 16.65 -6.82
C GLU A 474 9.99 18.00 -7.17
N GLY A 475 9.27 18.81 -7.93
CA GLY A 475 9.70 20.14 -8.33
C GLY A 475 8.83 21.23 -7.73
N THR A 476 9.36 22.45 -7.64
CA THR A 476 8.63 23.65 -7.19
C THR A 476 7.75 24.25 -8.30
N SER A 477 7.90 23.78 -9.55
CA SER A 477 7.00 24.06 -10.66
C SER A 477 6.90 22.83 -11.60
N PRO A 478 5.86 22.77 -12.48
CA PRO A 478 5.79 21.72 -13.49
C PRO A 478 7.05 21.62 -14.34
N ASP A 479 7.57 22.76 -14.81
CA ASP A 479 8.76 22.81 -15.67
C ASP A 479 10.02 22.27 -14.96
N VAL A 480 10.18 22.59 -13.68
CA VAL A 480 11.29 22.05 -12.87
C VAL A 480 11.14 20.55 -12.67
N ALA A 481 9.93 20.05 -12.39
CA ALA A 481 9.69 18.63 -12.26
C ALA A 481 9.97 17.88 -13.58
N ASP A 482 9.52 18.42 -14.72
CA ASP A 482 9.74 17.84 -16.04
C ASP A 482 11.24 17.86 -16.42
N ALA A 483 11.97 18.95 -16.14
CA ALA A 483 13.40 19.04 -16.35
C ALA A 483 14.18 18.04 -15.46
N CYS A 484 13.79 17.89 -14.19
CA CYS A 484 14.42 16.93 -13.27
C CYS A 484 14.22 15.49 -13.73
N VAL A 485 12.99 15.11 -14.14
CA VAL A 485 12.75 13.74 -14.61
C VAL A 485 13.53 13.43 -15.89
N ALA A 486 13.62 14.40 -16.82
CA ALA A 486 14.43 14.25 -18.03
C ALA A 486 15.94 14.10 -17.71
N ALA A 487 16.45 14.87 -16.75
CA ALA A 487 17.84 14.75 -16.29
C ALA A 487 18.09 13.36 -15.66
N GLY A 488 17.15 12.84 -14.87
CA GLY A 488 17.23 11.51 -14.28
C GLY A 488 17.21 10.40 -15.34
N GLU A 489 16.36 10.52 -16.36
CA GLU A 489 16.37 9.58 -17.50
C GLU A 489 17.69 9.60 -18.25
N ALA A 490 18.25 10.77 -18.51
CA ALA A 490 19.54 10.92 -19.15
C ALA A 490 20.67 10.26 -18.35
N LEU A 491 20.68 10.40 -17.02
CA LEU A 491 21.66 9.71 -16.15
C LEU A 491 21.58 8.18 -16.30
N VAL A 492 20.37 7.62 -16.42
CA VAL A 492 20.18 6.17 -16.56
C VAL A 492 20.63 5.66 -17.92
N ARG A 493 20.35 6.41 -18.99
CA ARG A 493 20.67 6.02 -20.37
C ARG A 493 22.14 6.21 -20.72
N GLY A 494 22.83 7.16 -20.10
CA GLY A 494 24.28 7.46 -20.29
C GLY A 494 24.52 8.51 -21.32
#